data_087b2afbf9d53cf7436439dd8e524795
#
_entry.id   087b2afbf9d53cf7436439dd8e524795
#
_cell.length_a   1.000
_cell.length_b   1.000
_cell.length_c   1.000
_cell.angle_alpha   90.00
_cell.angle_beta   90.00
_cell.angle_gamma   90.00
#
_symmetry.space_group_name_H-M   'P 1'
#
loop_
_entity.id
_entity.type
_entity.pdbx_description
1 polymer ?
#
loop_
_entity_poly.entity_id
_entity_poly.type
_entity_poly.pdbx_seq_one_letter_code
_entity_poly.pdbx_strand_id
1 'polypeptide(L)'
;MEWSEVFHNITTKHDFKAMHDFLEKEYTTQVVYPDRENIYQAFDLTPFENIKVVILGQDPYHGPNQAHGLAFSVQPNAKFPPSLRNMYQELEDDIGCRRQSPHLQDWAREGVSVSYTHLRAHETVL
;
A
#
# COMPACT_ATOMS: atom_id res chain seq x y z
N MET A 1 18.48 -9.90 -6.04
CA MET A 1 17.49 -10.59 -5.20
C MET A 1 16.10 -10.14 -5.59
N GLU A 2 15.17 -11.07 -5.66
CA GLU A 2 13.78 -10.76 -5.98
C GLU A 2 12.89 -10.91 -4.75
N TRP A 3 11.70 -10.29 -4.79
CA TRP A 3 10.75 -10.41 -3.68
C TRP A 3 10.37 -11.85 -3.38
N SER A 4 10.28 -12.71 -4.38
CA SER A 4 10.00 -14.14 -4.20
C SER A 4 11.03 -14.82 -3.30
N GLU A 5 12.30 -14.47 -3.43
CA GLU A 5 13.36 -14.98 -2.58
C GLU A 5 13.26 -14.44 -1.16
N VAL A 6 12.95 -13.16 -1.02
CA VAL A 6 12.74 -12.51 0.29
C VAL A 6 11.60 -13.18 1.03
N PHE A 7 10.45 -13.35 0.38
CA PHE A 7 9.28 -14.01 0.98
C PHE A 7 9.57 -15.47 1.32
N HIS A 8 10.27 -16.19 0.46
CA HIS A 8 10.67 -17.57 0.74
C HIS A 8 11.51 -17.65 2.01
N ASN A 9 12.51 -16.78 2.14
CA ASN A 9 13.37 -16.75 3.33
C ASN A 9 12.59 -16.43 4.61
N ILE A 10 11.60 -15.55 4.53
CA ILE A 10 10.75 -15.21 5.67
C ILE A 10 9.84 -16.38 6.04
N THR A 11 9.18 -16.99 5.05
CA THR A 11 8.22 -18.07 5.29
C THR A 11 8.86 -19.37 5.75
N THR A 12 10.15 -19.59 5.48
CA THR A 12 10.88 -20.73 6.04
C THR A 12 11.20 -20.56 7.52
N LYS A 13 11.22 -19.32 8.03
CA LYS A 13 11.53 -19.01 9.43
C LYS A 13 10.29 -18.78 10.29
N HIS A 14 9.17 -18.46 9.69
CA HIS A 14 7.94 -18.12 10.38
C HIS A 14 6.75 -18.82 9.72
N ASP A 15 5.80 -19.25 10.53
CA ASP A 15 4.55 -19.85 10.04
C ASP A 15 3.49 -18.77 9.82
N PHE A 16 3.09 -18.58 8.57
CA PHE A 16 2.06 -17.61 8.18
C PHE A 16 0.71 -18.25 7.93
N LYS A 17 0.55 -19.57 8.21
CA LYS A 17 -0.71 -20.26 7.90
C LYS A 17 -1.90 -19.65 8.64
N ALA A 18 -1.76 -19.35 9.93
CA ALA A 18 -2.82 -18.75 10.73
C ALA A 18 -3.24 -17.38 10.19
N MET A 19 -2.27 -16.59 9.76
CA MET A 19 -2.54 -15.28 9.14
C MET A 19 -3.29 -15.43 7.82
N HIS A 20 -2.88 -16.35 6.96
CA HIS A 20 -3.54 -16.60 5.69
C HIS A 20 -4.97 -17.09 5.89
N ASP A 21 -5.20 -18.00 6.83
CA ASP A 21 -6.53 -18.52 7.15
C ASP A 21 -7.43 -17.40 7.69
N PHE A 22 -6.90 -16.53 8.52
CA PHE A 22 -7.60 -15.36 9.06
C PHE A 22 -8.01 -14.39 7.93
N LEU A 23 -7.08 -14.05 7.03
CA LEU A 23 -7.35 -13.16 5.91
C LEU A 23 -8.39 -13.75 4.96
N GLU A 24 -8.30 -15.05 4.68
CA GLU A 24 -9.28 -15.74 3.84
C GLU A 24 -10.68 -15.61 4.43
N LYS A 25 -10.82 -15.84 5.72
CA LYS A 25 -12.10 -15.69 6.43
C LYS A 25 -12.61 -14.25 6.36
N GLU A 26 -11.75 -13.27 6.63
CA GLU A 26 -12.14 -11.86 6.63
C GLU A 26 -12.61 -11.40 5.25
N TYR A 27 -11.87 -11.75 4.19
CA TYR A 27 -12.25 -11.37 2.82
C TYR A 27 -13.53 -12.03 2.34
N THR A 28 -13.89 -13.21 2.87
CA THR A 28 -15.14 -13.90 2.51
C THR A 28 -16.34 -13.45 3.33
N THR A 29 -16.14 -12.87 4.51
CA THR A 29 -17.22 -12.51 5.44
C THR A 29 -17.42 -11.02 5.62
N GLN A 30 -16.43 -10.19 5.27
CA GLN A 30 -16.46 -8.74 5.44
C GLN A 30 -15.93 -8.01 4.21
N VAL A 31 -16.19 -6.70 4.16
CA VAL A 31 -15.56 -5.81 3.18
C VAL A 31 -14.21 -5.37 3.76
N VAL A 32 -13.13 -5.78 3.12
CA VAL A 32 -11.75 -5.51 3.55
C VAL A 32 -11.04 -4.67 2.51
N TYR A 33 -10.26 -3.70 2.94
CA TYR A 33 -9.47 -2.84 2.06
C TYR A 33 -7.97 -2.99 2.33
N PRO A 34 -7.14 -2.98 1.29
CA PRO A 34 -7.49 -2.97 -0.14
C PRO A 34 -8.13 -4.28 -0.59
N ASP A 35 -8.62 -4.33 -1.82
CA ASP A 35 -9.11 -5.57 -2.42
C ASP A 35 -8.01 -6.63 -2.39
N ARG A 36 -8.42 -7.91 -2.31
CA ARG A 36 -7.48 -9.04 -2.17
C ARG A 36 -6.35 -9.01 -3.21
N GLU A 37 -6.68 -8.71 -4.45
CA GLU A 37 -5.73 -8.67 -5.56
C GLU A 37 -4.69 -7.55 -5.43
N ASN A 38 -4.94 -6.56 -4.58
CA ASN A 38 -4.06 -5.40 -4.39
C ASN A 38 -3.25 -5.43 -3.08
N ILE A 39 -3.35 -6.51 -2.29
CA ILE A 39 -2.64 -6.59 -1.01
C ILE A 39 -1.13 -6.38 -1.18
N TYR A 40 -0.54 -6.98 -2.22
CA TYR A 40 0.90 -6.96 -2.48
C TYR A 40 1.29 -5.97 -3.59
N GLN A 41 0.44 -5.02 -3.90
CA GLN A 41 0.66 -4.07 -5.00
C GLN A 41 1.99 -3.31 -4.87
N ALA A 42 2.39 -2.96 -3.65
CA ALA A 42 3.65 -2.27 -3.41
C ALA A 42 4.87 -3.11 -3.86
N PHE A 43 4.79 -4.42 -3.68
CA PHE A 43 5.86 -5.33 -4.11
C PHE A 43 5.82 -5.58 -5.61
N ASP A 44 4.61 -5.67 -6.19
CA ASP A 44 4.44 -5.90 -7.62
C ASP A 44 4.98 -4.73 -8.45
N LEU A 45 4.77 -3.51 -7.97
CA LEU A 45 5.15 -2.29 -8.70
C LEU A 45 6.60 -1.87 -8.47
N THR A 46 7.21 -2.25 -7.35
CA THR A 46 8.59 -1.86 -7.01
C THR A 46 9.42 -3.12 -6.80
N PRO A 47 10.13 -3.60 -7.84
CA PRO A 47 11.05 -4.73 -7.69
C PRO A 47 12.08 -4.48 -6.59
N PHE A 48 12.45 -5.53 -5.86
CA PHE A 48 13.35 -5.41 -4.71
C PHE A 48 14.65 -4.65 -5.05
N GLU A 49 15.25 -4.96 -6.19
CA GLU A 49 16.50 -4.33 -6.61
C GLU A 49 16.37 -2.87 -7.01
N ASN A 50 15.15 -2.41 -7.29
CA ASN A 50 14.88 -1.04 -7.73
C ASN A 50 14.48 -0.11 -6.59
N ILE A 51 14.37 -0.62 -5.36
CA ILE A 51 13.96 0.19 -4.21
C ILE A 51 15.02 1.26 -3.91
N LYS A 52 14.58 2.50 -3.88
CA LYS A 52 15.38 3.66 -3.48
C LYS A 52 14.93 4.21 -2.13
N VAL A 53 13.62 4.20 -1.89
CA VAL A 53 12.99 4.74 -0.68
C VAL A 53 11.86 3.82 -0.27
N VAL A 54 11.70 3.61 1.04
CA VAL A 54 10.56 2.89 1.61
C VAL A 54 9.77 3.87 2.47
N ILE A 55 8.48 4.01 2.18
CA ILE A 55 7.56 4.82 2.98
C ILE A 55 6.54 3.88 3.62
N LEU A 56 6.47 3.87 4.94
CA LEU A 56 5.51 3.04 5.66
C LEU A 56 4.34 3.90 6.14
N GLY A 57 3.16 3.57 5.65
CA GLY A 57 1.91 4.09 6.17
C GLY A 57 1.39 3.20 7.29
N GLN A 58 0.42 3.66 8.04
CA GLN A 58 -0.15 2.90 9.14
C GLN A 58 -1.16 1.87 8.66
N ASP A 59 -2.26 2.31 8.08
CA ASP A 59 -3.35 1.46 7.62
C ASP A 59 -3.97 2.03 6.34
N PRO A 60 -4.65 1.18 5.55
CA PRO A 60 -5.32 1.64 4.33
C PRO A 60 -6.50 2.58 4.66
N TYR A 61 -6.92 3.36 3.68
CA TYR A 61 -8.15 4.13 3.78
C TYR A 61 -9.36 3.20 3.89
N HIS A 62 -10.39 3.64 4.63
CA HIS A 62 -11.54 2.81 4.95
C HIS A 62 -12.75 3.01 4.02
N GLY A 63 -12.69 3.96 3.11
CA GLY A 63 -13.77 4.22 2.18
C GLY A 63 -13.73 3.33 0.94
N PRO A 64 -14.88 3.13 0.28
CA PRO A 64 -14.90 2.39 -0.97
C PRO A 64 -14.10 3.11 -2.06
N ASN A 65 -13.44 2.33 -2.91
CA ASN A 65 -12.64 2.83 -4.04
C ASN A 65 -11.47 3.76 -3.65
N GLN A 66 -11.01 3.71 -2.40
CA GLN A 66 -9.86 4.49 -1.94
C GLN A 66 -8.56 3.67 -1.98
N ALA A 67 -8.41 2.71 -1.07
CA ALA A 67 -7.19 1.92 -0.95
C ALA A 67 -6.99 0.98 -2.15
N HIS A 68 -5.76 0.90 -2.65
CA HIS A 68 -5.41 0.00 -3.75
C HIS A 68 -4.06 -0.71 -3.56
N GLY A 69 -3.52 -0.71 -2.33
CA GLY A 69 -2.30 -1.43 -1.99
C GLY A 69 -1.05 -0.57 -1.83
N LEU A 70 -1.13 0.73 -2.10
CA LEU A 70 -0.07 1.69 -1.85
C LEU A 70 -0.49 2.66 -0.75
N ALA A 71 0.31 2.76 0.31
CA ALA A 71 0.02 3.68 1.41
C ALA A 71 -0.09 5.12 0.91
N PHE A 72 -0.94 5.92 1.55
CA PHE A 72 -1.25 7.32 1.21
C PHE A 72 -1.94 7.52 -0.14
N SER A 73 -1.82 6.58 -1.07
CA SER A 73 -2.39 6.65 -2.40
C SER A 73 -3.85 6.23 -2.40
N VAL A 74 -4.64 6.84 -3.26
CA VAL A 74 -6.01 6.42 -3.53
C VAL A 74 -6.17 6.13 -5.01
N GLN A 75 -7.27 5.46 -5.37
CA GLN A 75 -7.59 5.23 -6.77
C GLN A 75 -7.77 6.57 -7.49
N PRO A 76 -7.48 6.64 -8.80
CA PRO A 76 -7.42 7.92 -9.53
C PRO A 76 -8.68 8.79 -9.43
N ASN A 77 -9.85 8.17 -9.28
CA ASN A 77 -11.13 8.87 -9.23
C ASN A 77 -11.61 9.16 -7.80
N ALA A 78 -10.84 8.79 -6.79
CA ALA A 78 -11.21 9.01 -5.41
C ALA A 78 -10.90 10.43 -4.96
N LYS A 79 -11.56 10.86 -3.87
CA LYS A 79 -11.31 12.16 -3.26
C LYS A 79 -9.88 12.24 -2.75
N PHE A 80 -9.25 13.38 -2.93
CA PHE A 80 -7.87 13.64 -2.52
C PHE A 80 -7.73 13.58 -0.99
N PRO A 81 -6.90 12.67 -0.44
CA PRO A 81 -6.77 12.55 1.01
C PRO A 81 -6.00 13.72 1.63
N PRO A 82 -6.38 14.16 2.85
CA PRO A 82 -5.67 15.26 3.52
C PRO A 82 -4.19 15.01 3.76
N SER A 83 -3.81 13.79 4.16
CA SER A 83 -2.41 13.43 4.41
C SER A 83 -1.56 13.54 3.13
N LEU A 84 -2.08 13.03 2.02
CA LEU A 84 -1.39 13.13 0.74
C LEU A 84 -1.31 14.57 0.25
N ARG A 85 -2.35 15.35 0.49
CA ARG A 85 -2.36 16.77 0.17
C ARG A 85 -1.24 17.51 0.90
N ASN A 86 -1.03 17.20 2.17
CA ASN A 86 0.06 17.78 2.96
C ASN A 86 1.42 17.37 2.40
N MET A 87 1.59 16.11 2.02
CA MET A 87 2.82 15.64 1.40
C MET A 87 3.12 16.37 0.09
N TYR A 88 2.11 16.59 -0.73
CA TYR A 88 2.26 17.31 -1.99
C TYR A 88 2.56 18.80 -1.78
N GLN A 89 1.99 19.39 -0.72
CA GLN A 89 2.32 20.78 -0.36
C GLN A 89 3.80 20.92 0.01
N GLU A 90 4.33 19.96 0.79
CA GLU A 90 5.75 19.96 1.13
C GLU A 90 6.65 19.80 -0.11
N LEU A 91 6.26 18.94 -1.05
CA LEU A 91 6.99 18.80 -2.32
C LEU A 91 7.00 20.10 -3.11
N GLU A 92 5.87 20.80 -3.18
CA GLU A 92 5.79 22.08 -3.86
C GLU A 92 6.65 23.16 -3.19
N ASP A 93 6.61 23.22 -1.86
CA ASP A 93 7.37 24.20 -1.09
C ASP A 93 8.88 23.94 -1.15
N ASP A 94 9.28 22.67 -1.15
CA ASP A 94 10.71 22.30 -1.11
C ASP A 94 11.38 22.36 -2.49
N ILE A 95 10.77 21.75 -3.49
CA ILE A 95 11.39 21.56 -4.81
C ILE A 95 10.56 22.12 -5.98
N GLY A 96 9.47 22.81 -5.69
CA GLY A 96 8.60 23.36 -6.73
C GLY A 96 7.82 22.33 -7.53
N CYS A 97 7.76 21.07 -7.06
CA CYS A 97 7.04 20.00 -7.74
C CYS A 97 5.55 20.06 -7.40
N ARG A 98 4.72 20.38 -8.38
CA ARG A 98 3.27 20.41 -8.20
C ARG A 98 2.65 19.14 -8.78
N ARG A 99 2.01 18.35 -7.92
CA ARG A 99 1.32 17.12 -8.31
C ARG A 99 -0.18 17.28 -8.12
N GLN A 100 -0.94 16.75 -9.07
CA GLN A 100 -2.41 16.84 -9.06
C GLN A 100 -3.09 15.50 -8.88
N SER A 101 -2.45 14.38 -9.23
CA SER A 101 -3.03 13.05 -9.10
C SER A 101 -2.82 12.49 -7.69
N PRO A 102 -3.86 11.97 -7.04
CA PRO A 102 -3.74 11.32 -5.73
C PRO A 102 -3.27 9.87 -5.82
N HIS A 103 -2.85 9.42 -6.99
CA HIS A 103 -2.43 8.06 -7.26
C HIS A 103 -0.90 7.98 -7.37
N LEU A 104 -0.27 7.12 -6.56
CA LEU A 104 1.18 7.07 -6.41
C LEU A 104 1.85 5.92 -7.17
N GLN A 105 1.17 5.33 -8.14
CA GLN A 105 1.71 4.21 -8.90
C GLN A 105 3.00 4.58 -9.65
N ASP A 106 3.10 5.81 -10.13
CA ASP A 106 4.30 6.34 -10.78
C ASP A 106 5.50 6.41 -9.81
N TRP A 107 5.27 6.79 -8.56
CA TRP A 107 6.31 6.75 -7.53
C TRP A 107 6.83 5.34 -7.30
N ALA A 108 5.92 4.38 -7.23
CA ALA A 108 6.29 2.97 -7.03
C ALA A 108 7.19 2.46 -8.16
N ARG A 109 6.87 2.81 -9.39
CA ARG A 109 7.67 2.42 -10.56
C ARG A 109 9.05 3.08 -10.58
N GLU A 110 9.20 4.23 -9.94
CA GLU A 110 10.48 4.94 -9.83
C GLU A 110 11.33 4.48 -8.63
N GLY A 111 10.86 3.52 -7.86
CA GLY A 111 11.61 2.93 -6.77
C GLY A 111 11.19 3.39 -5.37
N VAL A 112 10.04 4.05 -5.24
CA VAL A 112 9.46 4.42 -3.95
C VAL A 112 8.47 3.34 -3.53
N SER A 113 8.87 2.48 -2.60
CA SER A 113 8.00 1.44 -2.05
C SER A 113 7.13 2.02 -0.94
N VAL A 114 5.83 2.13 -1.21
CA VAL A 114 4.86 2.74 -0.29
C VAL A 114 3.95 1.66 0.26
N SER A 115 4.16 1.25 1.50
CA SER A 115 3.53 0.06 2.06
C SER A 115 2.76 0.36 3.34
N TYR A 116 1.79 -0.51 3.67
CA TYR A 116 1.03 -0.44 4.92
C TYR A 116 1.62 -1.34 5.98
N THR A 117 1.37 -1.00 7.25
CA THR A 117 1.66 -1.89 8.37
C THR A 117 0.46 -2.76 8.75
N HIS A 118 -0.75 -2.44 8.26
CA HIS A 118 -2.00 -3.14 8.59
C HIS A 118 -2.90 -3.25 7.36
N LEU A 119 -3.86 -4.19 7.41
CA LEU A 119 -5.05 -4.18 6.56
C LEU A 119 -6.23 -3.59 7.32
N ARG A 120 -7.33 -3.31 6.65
CA ARG A 120 -8.48 -2.66 7.28
C ARG A 120 -9.80 -3.20 6.74
N ALA A 121 -10.67 -3.71 7.63
CA ALA A 121 -12.08 -3.88 7.33
C ALA A 121 -12.76 -2.51 7.32
N HIS A 122 -13.98 -2.43 6.82
CA HIS A 122 -14.67 -1.16 6.55
C HIS A 122 -14.59 -0.15 7.72
N GLU A 123 -14.68 -0.58 8.96
CA GLU A 123 -14.64 0.32 10.13
C GLU A 123 -13.61 -0.09 11.19
N THR A 124 -12.85 -1.15 10.97
CA THR A 124 -11.90 -1.66 11.95
C THR A 124 -10.56 -2.00 11.30
N VAL A 125 -9.47 -1.80 12.06
CA VAL A 125 -8.12 -2.22 11.64
C VAL A 125 -7.96 -3.71 11.92
N LEU A 126 -7.42 -4.43 10.97
CA LEU A 126 -7.18 -5.87 11.08
C LEU A 126 -5.75 -6.19 11.51
#